data_c2e09406c1a8d8c16def3aff993165ca
#
_entry.id   c2e09406c1a8d8c16def3aff993165ca
#
_cell.length_a   1.000
_cell.length_b   1.000
_cell.length_c   1.000
_cell.angle_alpha   90.00
_cell.angle_beta   90.00
_cell.angle_gamma   90.00
#
_symmetry.space_group_name_H-M   'P 1'
#
loop_
_entity.id
_entity.type
_entity.pdbx_description
1 polymer ?
#
loop_
_entity_poly.entity_id
_entity_poly.type
_entity_poly.pdbx_seq_one_letter_code
_entity_poly.pdbx_strand_id
1 'polypeptide(L)'
;MKKKLFALAMVACLAVVCLAGCGSKTEDEVAGTVSTDGSTSMEKVIGSLGEVFQAENESIDFTYNPTGSGSGISAVEKGTCDIGLSSRSLKDEEKEQGLEETVLAYDGIAVIVNADNKVEDLTIDQIADIYTGKIKNWKEVGGADAEIVVIGREAGSGTRDGFESITGTEETCKLRQELTSTGDVIATVKSNENAIGYASLASVDDTVKALTVGGVKPSADTVLDGTYKIQRPFVLVTKEGSKLSDAAQAFFDYAISDDAKPVIEKAGVVPASK
;
A
#
# COMPACT_ATOMS: atom_id res chain seq x y z
N MET A 1 -74.92 52.37 -20.44
CA MET A 1 -74.82 53.20 -21.66
C MET A 1 -73.49 52.85 -22.36
N LYS A 2 -73.68 52.39 -23.60
CA LYS A 2 -72.79 52.52 -24.77
C LYS A 2 -71.34 52.04 -24.62
N LYS A 3 -70.98 50.87 -25.21
CA LYS A 3 -70.41 50.72 -26.59
C LYS A 3 -68.98 51.20 -26.69
N LYS A 4 -67.99 50.45 -27.16
CA LYS A 4 -67.76 49.68 -28.42
C LYS A 4 -66.41 48.98 -28.24
N LEU A 5 -66.25 47.73 -28.47
CA LEU A 5 -65.75 47.08 -29.69
C LEU A 5 -64.76 47.93 -30.53
N PHE A 6 -63.50 47.48 -30.61
CA PHE A 6 -62.82 47.33 -31.89
C PHE A 6 -61.72 46.28 -31.80
N ALA A 7 -61.81 45.39 -32.72
CA ALA A 7 -60.92 44.29 -33.04
C ALA A 7 -59.83 44.79 -34.02
N LEU A 8 -58.93 43.94 -34.23
CA LEU A 8 -57.97 43.75 -35.38
C LEU A 8 -56.54 43.91 -34.98
N ALA A 9 -55.65 43.17 -35.32
CA ALA A 9 -55.32 42.05 -36.22
C ALA A 9 -53.87 41.63 -36.01
N MET A 10 -53.68 40.38 -35.89
CA MET A 10 -52.74 39.58 -36.62
C MET A 10 -51.42 40.24 -37.12
N VAL A 11 -50.28 39.84 -36.53
CA VAL A 11 -49.11 39.46 -37.30
C VAL A 11 -48.37 38.32 -36.58
N ALA A 12 -48.43 37.16 -37.18
CA ALA A 12 -47.61 36.00 -36.86
C ALA A 12 -46.19 36.25 -37.38
N CYS A 13 -45.26 36.32 -36.47
CA CYS A 13 -43.83 36.11 -36.83
C CYS A 13 -43.40 34.82 -36.17
N LEU A 14 -43.36 33.75 -36.96
CA LEU A 14 -42.60 32.54 -36.66
C LEU A 14 -41.11 32.92 -36.61
N ALA A 15 -40.56 33.05 -35.42
CA ALA A 15 -39.16 32.94 -35.21
C ALA A 15 -38.83 31.47 -34.87
N VAL A 16 -38.46 30.72 -35.90
CA VAL A 16 -37.79 29.43 -35.73
C VAL A 16 -36.42 29.72 -35.15
N VAL A 17 -36.31 29.64 -33.85
CA VAL A 17 -35.00 29.57 -33.18
C VAL A 17 -34.51 28.12 -33.37
N CYS A 18 -33.63 27.94 -34.37
CA CYS A 18 -32.79 26.77 -34.47
C CYS A 18 -31.90 26.75 -33.22
N LEU A 19 -32.30 26.00 -32.19
CA LEU A 19 -31.39 25.52 -31.19
C LEU A 19 -30.43 24.52 -31.90
N ALA A 20 -29.35 25.06 -32.45
CA ALA A 20 -28.15 24.25 -32.66
C ALA A 20 -27.67 23.84 -31.27
N GLY A 21 -28.16 22.71 -30.82
CA GLY A 21 -27.56 22.00 -29.69
C GLY A 21 -26.16 21.63 -30.08
N CYS A 22 -25.16 22.41 -29.63
CA CYS A 22 -23.82 21.90 -29.44
C CYS A 22 -23.96 20.77 -28.42
N GLY A 23 -24.04 19.55 -28.91
CA GLY A 23 -23.75 18.37 -28.12
C GLY A 23 -22.28 18.41 -27.75
N SER A 24 -21.93 19.10 -26.67
CA SER A 24 -20.78 18.72 -25.88
C SER A 24 -21.10 17.28 -25.48
N LYS A 25 -20.31 16.31 -25.97
CA LYS A 25 -20.17 15.03 -25.31
C LYS A 25 -19.72 15.38 -23.90
N THR A 26 -20.65 15.37 -22.94
CA THR A 26 -20.30 15.10 -21.57
C THR A 26 -19.71 13.69 -21.63
N GLU A 27 -18.38 13.56 -21.48
CA GLU A 27 -17.82 12.30 -21.07
C GLU A 27 -18.66 11.91 -19.86
N ASP A 28 -19.28 10.74 -19.90
CA ASP A 28 -20.09 10.26 -18.79
C ASP A 28 -19.14 10.19 -17.59
N GLU A 29 -19.37 11.07 -16.61
CA GLU A 29 -18.54 11.14 -15.40
C GLU A 29 -18.60 9.79 -14.70
N VAL A 30 -17.44 9.14 -14.55
CA VAL A 30 -17.37 7.84 -13.89
C VAL A 30 -17.75 8.04 -12.43
N ALA A 31 -18.77 7.33 -11.99
CA ALA A 31 -19.24 7.36 -10.61
C ALA A 31 -19.29 5.95 -10.03
N GLY A 32 -19.15 5.84 -8.71
CA GLY A 32 -19.23 4.54 -8.04
C GLY A 32 -18.34 4.44 -6.82
N THR A 33 -17.98 3.21 -6.47
CA THR A 33 -17.11 2.93 -5.33
C THR A 33 -15.90 2.14 -5.78
N VAL A 34 -14.77 2.37 -5.13
CA VAL A 34 -13.55 1.57 -5.22
C VAL A 34 -13.25 1.01 -3.85
N SER A 35 -13.26 -0.31 -3.73
CA SER A 35 -12.93 -1.01 -2.49
C SER A 35 -11.58 -1.68 -2.60
N THR A 36 -10.64 -1.32 -1.71
CA THR A 36 -9.33 -1.97 -1.59
C THR A 36 -9.15 -2.58 -0.22
N ASP A 37 -8.52 -3.74 -0.16
CA ASP A 37 -8.32 -4.47 1.09
C ASP A 37 -6.91 -5.09 1.10
N GLY A 38 -6.24 -5.13 2.24
CA GLY A 38 -5.01 -5.89 2.36
C GLY A 38 -3.88 -5.25 3.17
N SER A 39 -2.71 -5.23 2.62
CA SER A 39 -1.43 -4.94 3.30
C SER A 39 -1.40 -3.65 4.10
N THR A 40 -1.23 -3.76 5.40
CA THR A 40 -1.03 -2.61 6.32
C THR A 40 0.27 -1.83 6.06
N SER A 41 1.23 -2.40 5.35
CA SER A 41 2.45 -1.71 4.94
C SER A 41 2.24 -0.75 3.78
N MET A 42 1.14 -0.91 3.03
CA MET A 42 0.79 -0.04 1.91
C MET A 42 -0.07 1.16 2.31
N GLU A 43 -0.42 1.29 3.60
CA GLU A 43 -1.35 2.29 4.11
C GLU A 43 -1.00 3.71 3.64
N LYS A 44 0.27 4.10 3.76
CA LYS A 44 0.70 5.45 3.39
C LYS A 44 0.60 5.70 1.88
N VAL A 45 1.03 4.75 1.06
CA VAL A 45 1.01 4.92 -0.40
C VAL A 45 -0.40 4.84 -0.95
N ILE A 46 -1.20 3.87 -0.50
CA ILE A 46 -2.58 3.69 -0.96
C ILE A 46 -3.48 4.82 -0.46
N GLY A 47 -3.30 5.26 0.80
CA GLY A 47 -4.01 6.43 1.32
C GLY A 47 -3.72 7.69 0.49
N SER A 48 -2.44 7.96 0.19
CA SER A 48 -2.07 9.12 -0.63
C SER A 48 -2.61 9.03 -2.07
N LEU A 49 -2.55 7.84 -2.69
CA LEU A 49 -3.12 7.63 -4.03
C LEU A 49 -4.64 7.82 -4.03
N GLY A 50 -5.34 7.26 -3.03
CA GLY A 50 -6.78 7.39 -2.89
C GLY A 50 -7.22 8.85 -2.68
N GLU A 51 -6.50 9.61 -1.85
CA GLU A 51 -6.78 11.03 -1.61
C GLU A 51 -6.66 11.86 -2.91
N VAL A 52 -5.57 11.67 -3.66
CA VAL A 52 -5.38 12.40 -4.93
C VAL A 52 -6.42 11.96 -5.95
N PHE A 53 -6.67 10.67 -6.09
CA PHE A 53 -7.66 10.14 -7.02
C PHE A 53 -9.07 10.66 -6.75
N GLN A 54 -9.52 10.67 -5.48
CA GLN A 54 -10.84 11.20 -5.11
C GLN A 54 -10.97 12.71 -5.34
N ALA A 55 -9.88 13.47 -5.15
CA ALA A 55 -9.88 14.92 -5.41
C ALA A 55 -10.11 15.24 -6.90
N GLU A 56 -9.71 14.34 -7.79
CA GLU A 56 -9.89 14.47 -9.25
C GLU A 56 -11.16 13.77 -9.76
N ASN A 57 -11.78 12.90 -8.94
CA ASN A 57 -12.96 12.10 -9.29
C ASN A 57 -13.99 12.17 -8.16
N GLU A 58 -14.62 13.35 -7.98
CA GLU A 58 -15.51 13.64 -6.85
C GLU A 58 -16.75 12.69 -6.77
N SER A 59 -17.11 12.06 -7.88
CA SER A 59 -18.23 11.10 -7.97
C SER A 59 -17.83 9.66 -7.60
N ILE A 60 -16.56 9.42 -7.22
CA ILE A 60 -16.05 8.09 -6.82
C ILE A 60 -15.71 8.09 -5.33
N ASP A 61 -16.29 7.14 -4.59
CA ASP A 61 -15.93 6.86 -3.21
C ASP A 61 -14.80 5.82 -3.16
N PHE A 62 -13.63 6.20 -2.65
CA PHE A 62 -12.51 5.29 -2.46
C PHE A 62 -12.43 4.79 -1.01
N THR A 63 -12.25 3.49 -0.83
CA THR A 63 -12.07 2.88 0.49
C THR A 63 -10.84 1.97 0.52
N TYR A 64 -10.09 2.07 1.61
CA TYR A 64 -8.97 1.18 1.92
C TYR A 64 -9.15 0.54 3.29
N ASN A 65 -9.05 -0.78 3.34
CA ASN A 65 -9.21 -1.59 4.54
C ASN A 65 -7.90 -2.34 4.87
N PRO A 66 -7.13 -1.91 5.88
CA PRO A 66 -5.81 -2.47 6.19
C PRO A 66 -5.91 -3.76 7.01
N THR A 67 -6.12 -4.90 6.36
CA THR A 67 -6.36 -6.20 7.01
C THR A 67 -5.18 -7.18 6.93
N GLY A 68 -4.14 -6.86 6.15
CA GLY A 68 -3.01 -7.74 5.88
C GLY A 68 -3.07 -8.37 4.48
N SER A 69 -1.89 -8.69 3.90
CA SER A 69 -1.78 -9.15 2.51
C SER A 69 -2.60 -10.40 2.20
N GLY A 70 -2.54 -11.42 3.05
CA GLY A 70 -3.31 -12.65 2.85
C GLY A 70 -4.82 -12.42 2.89
N SER A 71 -5.29 -11.50 3.75
CA SER A 71 -6.71 -11.13 3.81
C SER A 71 -7.15 -10.41 2.54
N GLY A 72 -6.36 -9.45 2.03
CA GLY A 72 -6.66 -8.75 0.79
C GLY A 72 -6.68 -9.68 -0.43
N ILE A 73 -5.72 -10.58 -0.53
CA ILE A 73 -5.69 -11.62 -1.58
C ILE A 73 -6.97 -12.47 -1.52
N SER A 74 -7.33 -12.94 -0.32
CA SER A 74 -8.57 -13.73 -0.13
C SER A 74 -9.84 -12.92 -0.41
N ALA A 75 -9.84 -11.60 -0.15
CA ALA A 75 -10.98 -10.75 -0.43
C ALA A 75 -11.23 -10.63 -1.94
N VAL A 76 -10.19 -10.50 -2.76
CA VAL A 76 -10.30 -10.52 -4.23
C VAL A 76 -10.78 -11.88 -4.74
N GLU A 77 -10.19 -12.96 -4.24
CA GLU A 77 -10.61 -14.33 -4.60
C GLU A 77 -12.11 -14.52 -4.40
N LYS A 78 -12.64 -14.03 -3.27
CA LYS A 78 -14.06 -14.12 -2.91
C LYS A 78 -14.94 -13.05 -3.55
N GLY A 79 -14.36 -12.06 -4.23
CA GLY A 79 -15.09 -10.93 -4.82
C GLY A 79 -15.70 -9.98 -3.78
N THR A 80 -15.09 -9.84 -2.60
CA THR A 80 -15.54 -8.94 -1.53
C THR A 80 -14.84 -7.58 -1.53
N CYS A 81 -13.80 -7.41 -2.34
CA CYS A 81 -13.21 -6.12 -2.70
C CYS A 81 -12.83 -6.13 -4.18
N ASP A 82 -12.63 -4.95 -4.75
CA ASP A 82 -12.28 -4.78 -6.15
C ASP A 82 -10.79 -5.06 -6.41
N ILE A 83 -9.92 -4.54 -5.54
CA ILE A 83 -8.46 -4.62 -5.68
C ILE A 83 -7.86 -5.06 -4.34
N GLY A 84 -7.13 -6.16 -4.36
CA GLY A 84 -6.32 -6.62 -3.23
C GLY A 84 -4.98 -5.91 -3.18
N LEU A 85 -4.47 -5.73 -1.97
CA LEU A 85 -3.20 -5.06 -1.72
C LEU A 85 -2.25 -6.04 -1.04
N SER A 86 -1.15 -6.36 -1.69
CA SER A 86 -0.15 -7.26 -1.11
C SER A 86 1.24 -6.65 -1.09
N SER A 87 1.94 -6.90 -0.01
CA SER A 87 3.32 -6.50 0.19
C SER A 87 4.30 -7.67 0.01
N ARG A 88 3.93 -8.57 -0.89
CA ARG A 88 4.70 -9.66 -1.49
C ARG A 88 4.07 -10.05 -2.82
N SER A 89 4.81 -10.73 -3.66
CA SER A 89 4.23 -11.37 -4.84
C SER A 89 3.23 -12.46 -4.46
N LEU A 90 2.32 -12.77 -5.38
CA LEU A 90 1.42 -13.90 -5.26
C LEU A 90 2.20 -15.22 -5.27
N LYS A 91 1.77 -16.14 -4.43
CA LYS A 91 2.24 -17.54 -4.46
C LYS A 91 1.66 -18.26 -5.66
N ASP A 92 2.30 -19.36 -6.05
CA ASP A 92 1.83 -20.13 -7.22
C ASP A 92 0.40 -20.63 -7.03
N GLU A 93 0.05 -21.09 -5.81
CA GLU A 93 -1.31 -21.53 -5.50
C GLU A 93 -2.36 -20.41 -5.60
N GLU A 94 -1.98 -19.15 -5.32
CA GLU A 94 -2.86 -17.98 -5.45
C GLU A 94 -3.07 -17.63 -6.93
N LYS A 95 -2.03 -17.76 -7.76
CA LYS A 95 -2.11 -17.60 -9.22
C LYS A 95 -2.96 -18.71 -9.85
N GLU A 96 -2.82 -19.96 -9.38
CA GLU A 96 -3.65 -21.09 -9.83
C GLU A 96 -5.14 -20.90 -9.50
N GLN A 97 -5.47 -20.07 -8.52
CA GLN A 97 -6.85 -19.66 -8.19
C GLN A 97 -7.38 -18.56 -9.12
N GLY A 98 -6.63 -18.17 -10.15
CA GLY A 98 -7.01 -17.15 -11.12
C GLY A 98 -6.83 -15.72 -10.57
N LEU A 99 -5.81 -15.50 -9.75
CA LEU A 99 -5.42 -14.16 -9.33
C LEU A 99 -4.22 -13.65 -10.12
N GLU A 100 -4.23 -12.37 -10.44
CA GLU A 100 -3.15 -11.68 -11.15
C GLU A 100 -2.57 -10.58 -10.24
N GLU A 101 -1.26 -10.35 -10.38
CA GLU A 101 -0.58 -9.27 -9.68
C GLU A 101 -0.02 -8.24 -10.66
N THR A 102 -0.15 -6.97 -10.30
CA THR A 102 0.52 -5.86 -10.97
C THR A 102 1.41 -5.14 -9.97
N VAL A 103 2.70 -5.05 -10.26
CA VAL A 103 3.65 -4.37 -9.37
C VAL A 103 3.40 -2.87 -9.40
N LEU A 104 3.05 -2.30 -8.24
CA LEU A 104 2.86 -0.87 -8.03
C LEU A 104 4.18 -0.17 -7.73
N ALA A 105 4.96 -0.74 -6.81
CA ALA A 105 6.17 -0.13 -6.27
C ALA A 105 7.08 -1.18 -5.60
N TYR A 106 8.30 -0.76 -5.26
CA TYR A 106 9.21 -1.53 -4.39
C TYR A 106 9.41 -0.80 -3.07
N ASP A 107 9.44 -1.55 -1.98
CA ASP A 107 9.61 -1.05 -0.62
C ASP A 107 10.68 -1.83 0.13
N GLY A 108 11.49 -1.12 0.92
CA GLY A 108 12.42 -1.74 1.84
C GLY A 108 11.70 -2.27 3.08
N ILE A 109 12.13 -3.42 3.59
CA ILE A 109 11.73 -3.89 4.91
C ILE A 109 12.84 -3.45 5.88
N ALA A 110 12.60 -2.38 6.61
CA ALA A 110 13.56 -1.88 7.59
C ALA A 110 13.58 -2.76 8.85
N VAL A 111 14.76 -3.15 9.29
CA VAL A 111 14.95 -3.72 10.63
C VAL A 111 15.01 -2.56 11.61
N ILE A 112 14.08 -2.54 12.56
CA ILE A 112 13.89 -1.41 13.48
C ILE A 112 14.17 -1.82 14.92
N VAL A 113 14.74 -0.89 15.66
CA VAL A 113 14.97 -1.01 17.11
C VAL A 113 14.50 0.27 17.80
N ASN A 114 14.40 0.23 19.13
CA ASN A 114 14.14 1.44 19.91
C ASN A 114 15.22 2.51 19.64
N ALA A 115 14.83 3.78 19.65
CA ALA A 115 15.73 4.90 19.37
C ALA A 115 16.96 4.96 20.31
N ASP A 116 16.83 4.46 21.55
CA ASP A 116 17.90 4.42 22.54
C ASP A 116 18.85 3.20 22.42
N ASN A 117 18.49 2.23 21.57
CA ASN A 117 19.35 1.06 21.33
C ASN A 117 20.71 1.49 20.74
N LYS A 118 21.81 0.86 21.16
CA LYS A 118 23.18 1.25 20.74
C LYS A 118 23.69 0.52 19.51
N VAL A 119 22.98 -0.51 19.05
CA VAL A 119 23.31 -1.22 17.81
C VAL A 119 22.97 -0.34 16.62
N GLU A 120 23.88 -0.27 15.64
CA GLU A 120 23.73 0.56 14.44
C GLU A 120 23.64 -0.30 13.17
N ASP A 121 24.24 -1.48 13.17
CA ASP A 121 24.32 -2.38 12.03
C ASP A 121 24.14 -3.83 12.44
N LEU A 122 23.48 -4.61 11.59
CA LEU A 122 23.41 -6.06 11.69
C LEU A 122 23.60 -6.67 10.30
N THR A 123 24.31 -7.79 10.23
CA THR A 123 24.31 -8.60 8.99
C THR A 123 23.00 -9.37 8.86
N ILE A 124 22.67 -9.83 7.64
CA ILE A 124 21.49 -10.71 7.41
C ILE A 124 21.58 -11.97 8.26
N ASP A 125 22.77 -12.57 8.41
CA ASP A 125 22.98 -13.74 9.24
C ASP A 125 22.71 -13.46 10.73
N GLN A 126 23.16 -12.29 11.24
CA GLN A 126 22.86 -11.89 12.62
C GLN A 126 21.36 -11.65 12.84
N ILE A 127 20.69 -11.05 11.87
CA ILE A 127 19.23 -10.88 11.90
C ILE A 127 18.55 -12.26 11.95
N ALA A 128 18.94 -13.18 11.08
CA ALA A 128 18.43 -14.55 11.07
C ALA A 128 18.68 -15.26 12.41
N ASP A 129 19.87 -15.13 12.99
CA ASP A 129 20.23 -15.75 14.26
C ASP A 129 19.46 -15.15 15.45
N ILE A 130 19.15 -13.86 15.41
CA ILE A 130 18.25 -13.21 16.40
C ILE A 130 16.84 -13.78 16.26
N TYR A 131 16.28 -13.78 15.05
CA TYR A 131 14.90 -14.23 14.83
C TYR A 131 14.70 -15.72 15.04
N THR A 132 15.72 -16.55 14.85
CA THR A 132 15.71 -17.98 15.18
C THR A 132 16.07 -18.29 16.64
N GLY A 133 16.46 -17.27 17.42
CA GLY A 133 16.79 -17.38 18.84
C GLY A 133 18.14 -18.04 19.12
N LYS A 134 19.08 -17.97 18.19
CA LYS A 134 20.48 -18.33 18.42
C LYS A 134 21.21 -17.19 19.13
N ILE A 135 21.00 -15.94 18.70
CA ILE A 135 21.42 -14.73 19.40
C ILE A 135 20.24 -14.24 20.25
N LYS A 136 20.44 -14.07 21.56
CA LYS A 136 19.39 -13.72 22.50
C LYS A 136 19.69 -12.47 23.33
N ASN A 137 20.91 -11.99 23.28
CA ASN A 137 21.33 -10.84 24.07
C ASN A 137 22.01 -9.80 23.17
N TRP A 138 21.64 -8.55 23.34
CA TRP A 138 22.17 -7.44 22.55
C TRP A 138 23.70 -7.33 22.62
N LYS A 139 24.34 -7.75 23.74
CA LYS A 139 25.80 -7.73 23.84
C LYS A 139 26.53 -8.63 22.82
N GLU A 140 25.86 -9.66 22.31
CA GLU A 140 26.39 -10.56 21.30
C GLU A 140 26.61 -9.88 19.95
N VAL A 141 25.89 -8.74 19.75
CA VAL A 141 25.97 -7.90 18.53
C VAL A 141 26.41 -6.47 18.83
N GLY A 142 27.15 -6.26 19.94
CA GLY A 142 27.75 -4.97 20.28
C GLY A 142 26.83 -3.99 21.01
N GLY A 143 25.66 -4.43 21.46
CA GLY A 143 24.72 -3.65 22.26
C GLY A 143 24.90 -3.82 23.78
N ALA A 144 23.90 -3.42 24.53
CA ALA A 144 23.83 -3.55 25.99
C ALA A 144 23.72 -5.02 26.43
N ASP A 145 24.08 -5.32 27.69
CA ASP A 145 23.80 -6.64 28.29
C ASP A 145 22.32 -6.75 28.68
N ALA A 146 21.49 -7.03 27.68
CA ALA A 146 20.05 -7.13 27.81
C ALA A 146 19.47 -8.18 26.84
N GLU A 147 18.40 -8.87 27.27
CA GLU A 147 17.71 -9.86 26.42
C GLU A 147 17.03 -9.16 25.23
N ILE A 148 17.15 -9.73 24.05
CA ILE A 148 16.46 -9.23 22.83
C ILE A 148 15.00 -9.64 22.86
N VAL A 149 14.10 -8.68 22.69
CA VAL A 149 12.66 -8.91 22.57
C VAL A 149 12.28 -8.88 21.08
N VAL A 150 12.08 -10.05 20.51
CA VAL A 150 11.82 -10.21 19.06
C VAL A 150 10.34 -9.99 18.76
N ILE A 151 10.04 -8.95 17.98
CA ILE A 151 8.70 -8.59 17.55
C ILE A 151 8.55 -8.93 16.06
N GLY A 152 7.45 -9.55 15.69
CA GLY A 152 7.14 -9.88 14.31
C GLY A 152 5.66 -9.67 13.99
N ARG A 153 5.30 -10.13 12.81
CA ARG A 153 3.95 -10.04 12.27
C ARG A 153 3.27 -11.41 12.30
N GLU A 154 1.94 -11.38 12.27
CA GLU A 154 1.08 -12.54 12.16
C GLU A 154 1.30 -13.34 10.86
N ALA A 155 0.83 -14.58 10.83
CA ALA A 155 0.76 -15.36 9.61
C ALA A 155 -0.15 -14.67 8.58
N GLY A 156 0.25 -14.71 7.30
CA GLY A 156 -0.46 -13.99 6.23
C GLY A 156 -0.02 -12.53 6.03
N SER A 157 0.89 -12.01 6.87
CA SER A 157 1.54 -10.73 6.62
C SER A 157 2.55 -10.86 5.48
N GLY A 158 2.33 -10.11 4.39
CA GLY A 158 3.30 -10.08 3.28
C GLY A 158 4.66 -9.49 3.70
N THR A 159 4.70 -8.65 4.74
CA THR A 159 5.97 -8.15 5.29
C THR A 159 6.73 -9.25 6.01
N ARG A 160 6.01 -10.13 6.76
CA ARG A 160 6.60 -11.31 7.36
C ARG A 160 7.14 -12.26 6.30
N ASP A 161 6.31 -12.60 5.32
CA ASP A 161 6.69 -13.51 4.25
C ASP A 161 7.94 -13.00 3.51
N GLY A 162 7.98 -11.72 3.14
CA GLY A 162 9.15 -11.12 2.48
C GLY A 162 10.39 -11.07 3.38
N PHE A 163 10.24 -10.73 4.65
CA PHE A 163 11.33 -10.69 5.61
C PHE A 163 11.91 -12.09 5.86
N GLU A 164 11.07 -13.07 6.15
CA GLU A 164 11.49 -14.44 6.45
C GLU A 164 12.13 -15.09 5.21
N SER A 165 11.61 -14.86 4.02
CA SER A 165 12.18 -15.39 2.78
C SER A 165 13.59 -14.85 2.51
N ILE A 166 13.80 -13.55 2.72
CA ILE A 166 15.13 -12.93 2.46
C ILE A 166 16.15 -13.32 3.54
N THR A 167 15.70 -13.48 4.77
CA THR A 167 16.58 -13.88 5.89
C THR A 167 16.75 -15.39 6.02
N GLY A 168 16.01 -16.19 5.23
CA GLY A 168 16.04 -17.65 5.32
C GLY A 168 15.50 -18.18 6.64
N THR A 169 14.47 -17.52 7.19
CA THR A 169 13.91 -17.86 8.50
C THR A 169 12.46 -18.32 8.46
N GLU A 170 11.98 -18.73 7.27
CA GLU A 170 10.61 -19.21 7.09
C GLU A 170 10.26 -20.28 8.12
N GLU A 171 9.12 -20.10 8.77
CA GLU A 171 8.57 -21.01 9.79
C GLU A 171 9.47 -21.28 11.01
N THR A 172 10.64 -20.62 11.11
CA THR A 172 11.61 -20.86 12.19
C THR A 172 11.76 -19.70 13.16
N CYS A 173 11.11 -18.58 12.90
CA CYS A 173 11.12 -17.40 13.76
C CYS A 173 10.56 -17.70 15.15
N LYS A 174 11.26 -17.21 16.18
CA LYS A 174 10.86 -17.31 17.59
C LYS A 174 10.44 -15.93 18.10
N LEU A 175 9.24 -15.55 17.72
CA LEU A 175 8.69 -14.26 18.08
C LEU A 175 8.22 -14.23 19.54
N ARG A 176 8.54 -13.15 20.25
CA ARG A 176 7.98 -12.86 21.58
C ARG A 176 6.55 -12.35 21.46
N GLN A 177 6.26 -11.59 20.39
CA GLN A 177 4.93 -11.09 20.05
C GLN A 177 4.73 -11.14 18.54
N GLU A 178 3.52 -11.52 18.16
CA GLU A 178 3.00 -11.42 16.79
C GLU A 178 1.94 -10.31 16.75
N LEU A 179 2.11 -9.35 15.85
CA LEU A 179 1.26 -8.16 15.75
C LEU A 179 0.58 -8.10 14.39
N THR A 180 -0.60 -7.50 14.35
CA THR A 180 -1.49 -7.56 13.18
C THR A 180 -1.31 -6.38 12.20
N SER A 181 -0.52 -5.37 12.57
CA SER A 181 -0.27 -4.23 11.68
C SER A 181 1.18 -3.76 11.73
N THR A 182 1.59 -3.04 10.68
CA THR A 182 2.88 -2.35 10.62
C THR A 182 3.00 -1.29 11.72
N GLY A 183 1.92 -0.55 11.97
CA GLY A 183 1.89 0.47 13.01
C GLY A 183 2.07 -0.11 14.41
N ASP A 184 1.47 -1.27 14.71
CA ASP A 184 1.63 -1.93 16.02
C ASP A 184 3.07 -2.39 16.27
N VAL A 185 3.77 -2.86 15.21
CA VAL A 185 5.20 -3.22 15.33
C VAL A 185 6.01 -1.98 15.70
N ILE A 186 5.84 -0.86 14.99
CA ILE A 186 6.55 0.38 15.25
C ILE A 186 6.25 0.88 16.67
N ALA A 187 4.99 0.90 17.09
CA ALA A 187 4.57 1.33 18.42
C ALA A 187 5.17 0.45 19.54
N THR A 188 5.22 -0.87 19.31
CA THR A 188 5.79 -1.82 20.28
C THR A 188 7.31 -1.64 20.40
N VAL A 189 8.02 -1.51 19.28
CA VAL A 189 9.47 -1.27 19.27
C VAL A 189 9.80 0.08 19.92
N LYS A 190 9.04 1.13 19.63
CA LYS A 190 9.17 2.44 20.27
C LYS A 190 9.06 2.37 21.78
N SER A 191 8.17 1.55 22.32
CA SER A 191 7.89 1.47 23.75
C SER A 191 8.81 0.53 24.53
N ASN A 192 9.67 -0.24 23.86
CA ASN A 192 10.54 -1.25 24.48
C ASN A 192 11.99 -1.12 24.01
N GLU A 193 12.88 -0.65 24.90
CA GLU A 193 14.31 -0.42 24.62
C GLU A 193 15.06 -1.67 24.13
N ASN A 194 14.55 -2.86 24.46
CA ASN A 194 15.18 -4.13 24.09
C ASN A 194 14.55 -4.79 22.86
N ALA A 195 13.54 -4.14 22.24
CA ALA A 195 12.84 -4.71 21.10
C ALA A 195 13.64 -4.59 19.80
N ILE A 196 13.47 -5.61 18.97
CA ILE A 196 13.78 -5.59 17.54
C ILE A 196 12.51 -5.96 16.78
N GLY A 197 12.24 -5.28 15.67
CA GLY A 197 11.13 -5.55 14.78
C GLY A 197 11.50 -5.29 13.33
N TYR A 198 10.54 -5.48 12.44
CA TYR A 198 10.67 -5.10 11.04
C TYR A 198 9.38 -4.41 10.56
N ALA A 199 9.53 -3.44 9.69
CA ALA A 199 8.42 -2.65 9.16
C ALA A 199 8.73 -2.18 7.73
N SER A 200 7.68 -1.80 6.99
CA SER A 200 7.85 -1.06 5.75
C SER A 200 8.70 0.18 5.98
N LEU A 201 9.73 0.38 5.16
CA LEU A 201 10.61 1.56 5.24
C LEU A 201 9.79 2.86 5.09
N ALA A 202 8.79 2.86 4.23
CA ALA A 202 7.90 4.00 4.02
C ALA A 202 7.10 4.40 5.27
N SER A 203 6.91 3.48 6.22
CA SER A 203 6.17 3.71 7.47
C SER A 203 7.08 4.10 8.64
N VAL A 204 8.40 3.96 8.50
CA VAL A 204 9.35 4.28 9.58
C VAL A 204 9.51 5.79 9.71
N ASP A 205 9.41 6.27 10.94
CA ASP A 205 9.67 7.65 11.33
C ASP A 205 10.81 7.73 12.37
N ASP A 206 11.10 8.91 12.89
CA ASP A 206 12.16 9.18 13.86
C ASP A 206 11.85 8.68 15.28
N THR A 207 10.69 8.06 15.52
CA THR A 207 10.34 7.47 16.82
C THR A 207 10.99 6.11 17.07
N VAL A 208 11.51 5.48 16.04
CA VAL A 208 12.31 4.25 16.09
C VAL A 208 13.56 4.41 15.22
N LYS A 209 14.56 3.57 15.47
CA LYS A 209 15.79 3.57 14.68
C LYS A 209 15.80 2.43 13.68
N ALA A 210 15.92 2.75 12.37
CA ALA A 210 16.20 1.77 11.34
C ALA A 210 17.72 1.45 11.33
N LEU A 211 18.06 0.17 11.47
CA LEU A 211 19.43 -0.29 11.41
C LEU A 211 19.94 -0.32 9.97
N THR A 212 21.25 -0.12 9.79
CA THR A 212 21.91 -0.55 8.56
C THR A 212 21.96 -2.07 8.50
N VAL A 213 21.99 -2.63 7.31
CA VAL A 213 22.12 -4.08 7.11
C VAL A 213 23.35 -4.37 6.28
N GLY A 214 24.36 -4.95 6.92
CA GLY A 214 25.65 -5.20 6.28
C GLY A 214 26.33 -3.91 5.79
N GLY A 215 26.20 -2.82 6.54
CA GLY A 215 26.74 -1.50 6.21
C GLY A 215 25.88 -0.69 5.23
N VAL A 216 24.75 -1.22 4.75
CA VAL A 216 23.84 -0.51 3.83
C VAL A 216 22.67 0.09 4.60
N LYS A 217 22.53 1.42 4.50
CA LYS A 217 21.39 2.14 5.11
C LYS A 217 20.11 1.89 4.28
N PRO A 218 18.99 1.54 4.93
CA PRO A 218 17.69 1.49 4.23
C PRO A 218 17.26 2.90 3.77
N SER A 219 17.06 3.05 2.47
CA SER A 219 16.56 4.27 1.85
C SER A 219 15.90 3.95 0.52
N ALA A 220 15.09 4.88 -0.03
CA ALA A 220 14.52 4.72 -1.37
C ALA A 220 15.63 4.49 -2.42
N ASP A 221 16.74 5.22 -2.34
CA ASP A 221 17.87 5.07 -3.28
C ASP A 221 18.50 3.69 -3.22
N THR A 222 18.74 3.15 -2.01
CA THR A 222 19.36 1.82 -1.83
C THR A 222 18.39 0.67 -2.12
N VAL A 223 17.09 0.93 -2.07
CA VAL A 223 16.06 0.01 -2.58
C VAL A 223 16.05 0.05 -4.10
N LEU A 224 16.08 1.24 -4.70
CA LEU A 224 16.06 1.44 -6.15
C LEU A 224 17.28 0.78 -6.84
N ASP A 225 18.48 0.97 -6.31
CA ASP A 225 19.71 0.42 -6.88
C ASP A 225 19.97 -1.06 -6.48
N GLY A 226 19.12 -1.63 -5.61
CA GLY A 226 19.18 -3.02 -5.16
C GLY A 226 20.32 -3.33 -4.20
N THR A 227 21.02 -2.32 -3.65
CA THR A 227 22.06 -2.52 -2.64
C THR A 227 21.47 -2.90 -1.28
N TYR A 228 20.32 -2.33 -0.89
CA TYR A 228 19.57 -2.79 0.28
C TYR A 228 18.82 -4.08 -0.06
N LYS A 229 19.21 -5.18 0.56
CA LYS A 229 18.75 -6.52 0.18
C LYS A 229 17.38 -6.90 0.72
N ILE A 230 16.95 -6.32 1.86
CA ILE A 230 15.66 -6.66 2.47
C ILE A 230 14.58 -5.77 1.85
N GLN A 231 14.15 -6.10 0.64
CA GLN A 231 13.15 -5.36 -0.12
C GLN A 231 12.16 -6.31 -0.81
N ARG A 232 11.02 -5.79 -1.18
CA ARG A 232 9.92 -6.58 -1.75
C ARG A 232 9.02 -5.71 -2.62
N PRO A 233 8.19 -6.28 -3.51
CA PRO A 233 7.19 -5.55 -4.25
C PRO A 233 5.97 -5.21 -3.37
N PHE A 234 5.35 -4.09 -3.66
CA PHE A 234 3.96 -3.80 -3.40
C PHE A 234 3.17 -4.10 -4.66
N VAL A 235 2.15 -4.92 -4.57
CA VAL A 235 1.36 -5.35 -5.72
C VAL A 235 -0.12 -5.06 -5.53
N LEU A 236 -0.77 -4.68 -6.62
CA LEU A 236 -2.20 -4.69 -6.78
C LEU A 236 -2.61 -6.08 -7.27
N VAL A 237 -3.60 -6.67 -6.61
CA VAL A 237 -4.11 -8.01 -6.94
C VAL A 237 -5.50 -7.86 -7.51
N THR A 238 -5.74 -8.49 -8.65
CA THR A 238 -7.05 -8.56 -9.33
C THR A 238 -7.38 -9.99 -9.69
N LYS A 239 -8.61 -10.24 -10.10
CA LYS A 239 -9.04 -11.56 -10.55
C LYS A 239 -8.92 -11.67 -12.06
N GLU A 240 -8.20 -12.68 -12.54
CA GLU A 240 -7.99 -12.97 -13.97
C GLU A 240 -9.32 -13.02 -14.72
N GLY A 241 -9.40 -12.32 -15.85
CA GLY A 241 -10.57 -12.31 -16.71
C GLY A 241 -11.80 -11.66 -16.13
N SER A 242 -11.77 -11.15 -14.89
CA SER A 242 -12.87 -10.37 -14.31
C SER A 242 -12.77 -8.91 -14.72
N LYS A 243 -13.89 -8.33 -15.15
CA LYS A 243 -13.95 -6.88 -15.42
C LYS A 243 -14.14 -6.15 -14.08
N LEU A 244 -13.21 -5.25 -13.75
CA LEU A 244 -13.41 -4.28 -12.67
C LEU A 244 -14.60 -3.37 -13.01
N SER A 245 -15.25 -2.79 -12.00
CA SER A 245 -16.17 -1.68 -12.23
C SER A 245 -15.44 -0.52 -12.90
N ASP A 246 -16.16 0.36 -13.57
CA ASP A 246 -15.54 1.48 -14.27
C ASP A 246 -14.78 2.40 -13.27
N ALA A 247 -15.29 2.56 -12.05
CA ALA A 247 -14.61 3.28 -10.97
C ALA A 247 -13.34 2.58 -10.49
N ALA A 248 -13.38 1.26 -10.26
CA ALA A 248 -12.23 0.49 -9.84
C ALA A 248 -11.15 0.40 -10.93
N GLN A 249 -11.57 0.32 -12.20
CA GLN A 249 -10.65 0.36 -13.34
C GLN A 249 -9.95 1.72 -13.45
N ALA A 250 -10.71 2.82 -13.27
CA ALA A 250 -10.13 4.16 -13.29
C ALA A 250 -9.06 4.35 -12.20
N PHE A 251 -9.33 3.87 -10.98
CA PHE A 251 -8.32 3.91 -9.91
C PHE A 251 -7.12 3.02 -10.21
N PHE A 252 -7.35 1.80 -10.72
CA PHE A 252 -6.27 0.88 -11.08
C PHE A 252 -5.35 1.50 -12.14
N ASP A 253 -5.94 2.05 -13.21
CA ASP A 253 -5.20 2.69 -14.30
C ASP A 253 -4.41 3.91 -13.80
N TYR A 254 -5.04 4.75 -12.95
CA TYR A 254 -4.35 5.86 -12.29
C TYR A 254 -3.17 5.38 -11.46
N ALA A 255 -3.38 4.39 -10.58
CA ALA A 255 -2.35 3.90 -9.64
C ALA A 255 -1.07 3.40 -10.35
N ILE A 256 -1.20 2.83 -11.56
CA ILE A 256 -0.07 2.34 -12.36
C ILE A 256 0.42 3.34 -13.43
N SER A 257 -0.16 4.54 -13.49
CA SER A 257 0.20 5.58 -14.47
C SER A 257 1.46 6.33 -14.08
N ASP A 258 1.98 7.12 -15.02
CA ASP A 258 3.09 8.02 -14.75
C ASP A 258 2.69 9.17 -13.82
N ASP A 259 1.41 9.55 -13.79
CA ASP A 259 0.88 10.62 -12.93
C ASP A 259 0.88 10.22 -11.45
N ALA A 260 0.77 8.92 -11.14
CA ALA A 260 0.85 8.40 -9.78
C ALA A 260 2.28 8.36 -9.20
N LYS A 261 3.33 8.33 -10.06
CA LYS A 261 4.72 8.18 -9.61
C LYS A 261 5.16 9.22 -8.58
N PRO A 262 4.90 10.54 -8.75
CA PRO A 262 5.28 11.52 -7.72
C PRO A 262 4.59 11.30 -6.38
N VAL A 263 3.35 10.77 -6.38
CA VAL A 263 2.61 10.45 -5.16
C VAL A 263 3.24 9.23 -4.46
N ILE A 264 3.60 8.21 -5.23
CA ILE A 264 4.27 7.00 -4.77
C ILE A 264 5.63 7.34 -4.15
N GLU A 265 6.46 8.16 -4.84
CA GLU A 265 7.76 8.61 -4.34
C GLU A 265 7.63 9.43 -3.05
N LYS A 266 6.67 10.35 -2.99
CA LYS A 266 6.39 11.14 -1.78
C LYS A 266 5.93 10.28 -0.61
N ALA A 267 5.28 9.15 -0.87
CA ALA A 267 4.93 8.18 0.16
C ALA A 267 6.15 7.41 0.68
N GLY A 268 7.33 7.50 0.03
CA GLY A 268 8.58 6.89 0.48
C GLY A 268 8.85 5.51 -0.11
N VAL A 269 8.17 5.16 -1.20
CA VAL A 269 8.38 3.89 -1.93
C VAL A 269 8.87 4.17 -3.35
N VAL A 270 9.49 3.19 -3.99
CA VAL A 270 10.07 3.30 -5.33
C VAL A 270 9.04 2.84 -6.36
N PRO A 271 8.53 3.72 -7.25
CA PRO A 271 7.58 3.31 -8.27
C PRO A 271 8.13 2.20 -9.16
N ALA A 272 7.27 1.27 -9.59
CA ALA A 272 7.66 0.31 -10.61
C ALA A 272 7.96 1.03 -11.92
N SER A 273 9.08 0.66 -12.55
CA SER A 273 9.37 1.06 -13.93
C SER A 273 8.57 0.17 -14.88
N LYS A 274 7.87 0.80 -15.85
CA LYS A 274 7.23 0.06 -16.94
C LYS A 274 8.25 -0.63 -17.82
#